data_593606a067ceb7865fc312f3be848950
#
_entry.id   593606a067ceb7865fc312f3be848950
#
_cell.length_a   1.000
_cell.length_b   1.000
_cell.length_c   1.000
_cell.angle_alpha   90.00
_cell.angle_beta   90.00
_cell.angle_gamma   90.00
#
_symmetry.space_group_name_H-M   'P 1'
#
loop_
_entity.id
_entity.type
_entity.pdbx_description
1 polymer ?
#
loop_
_entity_poly.entity_id
_entity_poly.type
_entity_poly.pdbx_seq_one_letter_code
_entity_poly.pdbx_strand_id
1 'polypeptide(L)'
;MRFTAFLACLLVAAPAASARQDLPTLSPAQAISQAASASPKSVRALFQFKVQSAAESRGGYYLDSEKDFHSAANLGVSIRPSAMPGLTKKYGDDLKSAFVGKTIKLIGQVRRVSVGQKGGVFATQVEVTHAGQILSVS
;
A
#
# COMPACT_ATOMS: atom_id res chain seq x y z
N MET A 1 53.13 -30.94 28.77
CA MET A 1 52.38 -29.69 28.66
C MET A 1 51.37 -29.80 27.51
N ARG A 2 50.10 -29.93 27.82
CA ARG A 2 49.04 -29.99 26.81
C ARG A 2 48.25 -28.71 26.90
N PHE A 3 48.34 -27.89 25.85
CA PHE A 3 47.47 -26.72 25.68
C PHE A 3 46.21 -27.16 24.95
N THR A 4 45.10 -27.21 25.66
CA THR A 4 43.79 -27.35 25.06
C THR A 4 43.27 -25.97 24.72
N ALA A 5 43.27 -25.66 23.43
CA ALA A 5 42.60 -24.44 22.90
C ALA A 5 41.09 -24.68 22.87
N PHE A 6 40.36 -24.00 23.73
CA PHE A 6 38.91 -23.91 23.66
C PHE A 6 38.55 -22.88 22.58
N LEU A 7 38.07 -23.38 21.47
CA LEU A 7 37.48 -22.55 20.43
C LEU A 7 36.03 -22.23 20.85
N ALA A 8 35.81 -21.07 21.43
CA ALA A 8 34.47 -20.58 21.72
C ALA A 8 33.84 -20.14 20.41
N CYS A 9 32.96 -20.97 19.86
CA CYS A 9 32.06 -20.56 18.76
C CYS A 9 31.03 -19.58 19.31
N LEU A 10 31.25 -18.30 19.09
CA LEU A 10 30.19 -17.29 19.31
C LEU A 10 29.17 -17.42 18.18
N LEU A 11 28.08 -18.09 18.46
CA LEU A 11 26.88 -18.03 17.63
C LEU A 11 26.24 -16.67 17.86
N VAL A 12 26.50 -15.73 16.97
CA VAL A 12 25.75 -14.49 16.92
C VAL A 12 24.41 -14.81 16.23
N ALA A 13 23.39 -15.04 17.03
CA ALA A 13 22.02 -15.14 16.53
C ALA A 13 21.58 -13.73 16.11
N ALA A 14 21.45 -13.51 14.79
CA ALA A 14 20.85 -12.29 14.28
C ALA A 14 19.38 -12.20 14.76
N PRO A 15 18.93 -11.07 15.33
CA PRO A 15 17.56 -10.96 15.79
C PRO A 15 16.58 -11.02 14.61
N ALA A 16 15.63 -11.96 14.68
CA ALA A 16 14.60 -12.17 13.66
C ALA A 16 13.63 -10.97 13.50
N ALA A 17 13.76 -9.93 14.33
CA ALA A 17 12.90 -8.74 14.33
C ALA A 17 13.17 -7.77 13.17
N SER A 18 14.30 -7.87 12.44
CA SER A 18 14.64 -6.96 11.35
C SER A 18 13.86 -7.21 10.05
N ALA A 19 13.22 -8.37 9.87
CA ALA A 19 12.49 -8.72 8.66
C ALA A 19 11.15 -7.98 8.50
N ARG A 20 10.60 -7.35 9.56
CA ARG A 20 9.30 -6.64 9.53
C ARG A 20 9.41 -5.15 9.22
N GLN A 21 10.61 -4.58 9.24
CA GLN A 21 10.81 -3.12 9.19
C GLN A 21 11.29 -2.59 7.85
N ASP A 22 11.58 -3.48 6.90
CA ASP A 22 12.30 -3.10 5.68
C ASP A 22 11.42 -2.98 4.44
N LEU A 23 10.11 -2.74 4.62
CA LEU A 23 9.26 -2.43 3.48
C LEU A 23 9.60 -1.03 2.96
N PRO A 24 9.89 -0.89 1.66
CA PRO A 24 10.15 0.42 1.08
C PRO A 24 8.89 1.27 1.13
N THR A 25 9.06 2.58 1.30
CA THR A 25 7.99 3.56 1.09
C THR A 25 8.04 4.06 -0.34
N LEU A 26 6.97 3.83 -1.09
CA LEU A 26 6.88 4.15 -2.50
C LEU A 26 5.98 5.35 -2.74
N SER A 27 6.42 6.25 -3.63
CA SER A 27 5.58 7.26 -4.25
C SER A 27 4.67 6.63 -5.30
N PRO A 28 3.62 7.32 -5.79
CA PRO A 28 2.80 6.82 -6.89
C PRO A 28 3.60 6.40 -8.12
N ALA A 29 4.55 7.22 -8.55
CA ALA A 29 5.39 6.90 -9.70
C ALA A 29 6.23 5.63 -9.50
N GLN A 30 6.82 5.46 -8.33
CA GLN A 30 7.58 4.26 -7.98
C GLN A 30 6.68 3.02 -7.89
N ALA A 31 5.50 3.17 -7.29
CA ALA A 31 4.53 2.08 -7.17
C ALA A 31 4.06 1.60 -8.54
N ILE A 32 3.75 2.51 -9.45
CA ILE A 32 3.32 2.20 -10.82
C ILE A 32 4.42 1.48 -11.58
N SER A 33 5.65 1.96 -11.51
CA SER A 33 6.80 1.35 -12.17
C SER A 33 7.06 -0.06 -11.64
N GLN A 34 7.05 -0.26 -10.32
CA GLN A 34 7.28 -1.58 -9.74
C GLN A 34 6.14 -2.56 -10.01
N ALA A 35 4.90 -2.10 -9.99
CA ALA A 35 3.75 -2.93 -10.33
C ALA A 35 3.81 -3.40 -11.79
N ALA A 36 4.20 -2.52 -12.71
CA ALA A 36 4.37 -2.86 -14.11
C ALA A 36 5.47 -3.91 -14.32
N SER A 37 6.60 -3.76 -13.65
CA SER A 37 7.73 -4.70 -13.72
C SER A 37 7.41 -6.07 -13.12
N ALA A 38 6.59 -6.11 -12.07
CA ALA A 38 6.20 -7.34 -11.38
C ALA A 38 4.98 -8.03 -11.98
N SER A 39 4.21 -7.32 -12.83
CA SER A 39 2.95 -7.84 -13.40
C SER A 39 3.11 -9.24 -14.00
N PRO A 40 2.19 -10.16 -13.74
CA PRO A 40 0.90 -10.03 -13.04
C PRO A 40 0.98 -10.13 -11.51
N LYS A 41 2.17 -10.23 -10.95
CA LYS A 41 2.38 -10.32 -9.50
C LYS A 41 2.21 -8.95 -8.83
N SER A 42 1.90 -8.97 -7.54
CA SER A 42 1.85 -7.78 -6.69
C SER A 42 3.18 -7.51 -6.01
N VAL A 43 3.37 -6.26 -5.57
CA VAL A 43 4.53 -5.83 -4.76
C VAL A 43 4.04 -5.31 -3.42
N ARG A 44 4.54 -5.88 -2.34
CA ARG A 44 4.23 -5.41 -0.98
C ARG A 44 5.14 -4.25 -0.60
N ALA A 45 4.54 -3.16 -0.15
CA ALA A 45 5.27 -1.95 0.23
C ALA A 45 4.44 -1.05 1.15
N LEU A 46 5.06 0.00 1.62
CA LEU A 46 4.38 1.19 2.15
C LEU A 46 4.17 2.18 1.01
N PHE A 47 3.03 2.86 1.01
CA PHE A 47 2.69 3.85 -0.01
C PHE A 47 2.38 5.17 0.67
N GLN A 48 2.88 6.26 0.14
CA GLN A 48 2.64 7.59 0.68
C GLN A 48 2.36 8.56 -0.45
N PHE A 49 1.22 9.23 -0.39
CA PHE A 49 0.83 10.21 -1.39
C PHE A 49 -0.28 11.13 -0.87
N LYS A 50 -0.41 12.28 -1.52
CA LYS A 50 -1.53 13.19 -1.31
C LYS A 50 -2.74 12.70 -2.09
N VAL A 51 -3.87 12.54 -1.41
CA VAL A 51 -5.13 12.17 -2.05
C VAL A 51 -5.70 13.37 -2.81
N GLN A 52 -5.85 13.24 -4.13
CA GLN A 52 -6.37 14.31 -4.99
C GLN A 52 -7.87 14.16 -5.25
N SER A 53 -8.38 12.95 -5.25
CA SER A 53 -9.79 12.65 -5.44
C SER A 53 -10.23 11.39 -4.70
N ALA A 54 -11.51 11.28 -4.46
CA ALA A 54 -12.12 10.13 -3.79
C ALA A 54 -13.56 9.95 -4.26
N ALA A 55 -14.02 8.69 -4.30
CA ALA A 55 -15.38 8.36 -4.71
C ALA A 55 -15.87 7.08 -4.05
N GLU A 56 -17.16 7.02 -3.72
CA GLU A 56 -17.82 5.79 -3.34
C GLU A 56 -18.02 4.86 -4.54
N SER A 57 -17.92 3.56 -4.32
CA SER A 57 -18.22 2.56 -5.32
C SER A 57 -18.63 1.24 -4.69
N ARG A 58 -19.85 0.81 -4.94
CA ARG A 58 -20.36 -0.52 -4.57
C ARG A 58 -20.13 -0.91 -3.10
N GLY A 59 -20.41 0.00 -2.19
CA GLY A 59 -20.23 -0.20 -0.74
C GLY A 59 -18.81 -0.01 -0.24
N GLY A 60 -17.84 0.20 -1.13
CA GLY A 60 -16.45 0.55 -0.83
C GLY A 60 -16.13 1.99 -1.20
N TYR A 61 -14.85 2.26 -1.33
CA TYR A 61 -14.35 3.60 -1.62
C TYR A 61 -13.09 3.55 -2.48
N TYR A 62 -12.88 4.55 -3.32
CA TYR A 62 -11.63 4.73 -4.06
C TYR A 62 -10.96 6.02 -3.64
N LEU A 63 -9.65 5.97 -3.42
CA LEU A 63 -8.80 7.14 -3.23
C LEU A 63 -7.78 7.17 -4.37
N ASP A 64 -7.57 8.35 -4.93
CA ASP A 64 -6.70 8.52 -6.09
C ASP A 64 -5.61 9.55 -5.84
N SER A 65 -4.40 9.27 -6.34
CA SER A 65 -3.28 10.19 -6.27
C SER A 65 -3.36 11.32 -7.30
N GLU A 66 -4.24 11.19 -8.28
CA GLU A 66 -4.48 12.17 -9.33
C GLU A 66 -5.95 12.60 -9.34
N LYS A 67 -6.22 13.80 -9.86
CA LYS A 67 -7.61 14.26 -10.05
C LYS A 67 -8.33 13.44 -11.10
N ASP A 68 -7.62 13.07 -12.15
CA ASP A 68 -8.12 12.17 -13.19
C ASP A 68 -7.66 10.73 -12.88
N PHE A 69 -8.58 9.91 -12.42
CA PHE A 69 -8.30 8.51 -12.11
C PHE A 69 -7.97 7.65 -13.33
N HIS A 70 -8.23 8.14 -14.54
CA HIS A 70 -7.82 7.49 -15.80
C HIS A 70 -6.36 7.78 -16.16
N SER A 71 -5.71 8.73 -15.51
CA SER A 71 -4.31 9.06 -15.78
C SER A 71 -3.40 7.85 -15.55
N ALA A 72 -2.45 7.64 -16.43
CA ALA A 72 -1.42 6.61 -16.27
C ALA A 72 -0.52 6.87 -15.04
N ALA A 73 -0.48 8.12 -14.55
CA ALA A 73 0.25 8.51 -13.34
C ALA A 73 -0.54 8.29 -12.05
N ASN A 74 -1.80 7.83 -12.14
CA ASN A 74 -2.65 7.63 -10.98
C ASN A 74 -2.33 6.33 -10.27
N LEU A 75 -2.13 6.42 -8.94
CA LEU A 75 -2.18 5.29 -8.04
C LEU A 75 -3.54 5.29 -7.33
N GLY A 76 -4.34 4.27 -7.58
CA GLY A 76 -5.64 4.09 -6.95
C GLY A 76 -5.54 3.23 -5.70
N VAL A 77 -6.28 3.60 -4.67
CA VAL A 77 -6.49 2.76 -3.48
C VAL A 77 -7.93 2.28 -3.49
N SER A 78 -8.11 0.98 -3.62
CA SER A 78 -9.42 0.35 -3.57
C SER A 78 -9.73 -0.08 -2.14
N ILE A 79 -10.59 0.66 -1.47
CA ILE A 79 -11.06 0.33 -0.12
C ILE A 79 -12.27 -0.58 -0.25
N ARG A 80 -12.11 -1.82 0.20
CA ARG A 80 -13.17 -2.83 0.15
C ARG A 80 -14.23 -2.56 1.22
N PRO A 81 -15.47 -3.03 1.01
CA PRO A 81 -16.55 -2.88 2.00
C PRO A 81 -16.16 -3.36 3.40
N SER A 82 -15.35 -4.40 3.50
CA SER A 82 -14.88 -4.94 4.79
C SER A 82 -14.06 -3.95 5.62
N ALA A 83 -13.39 -2.98 4.98
CA ALA A 83 -12.61 -1.96 5.66
C ALA A 83 -13.45 -0.74 6.09
N MET A 84 -14.62 -0.55 5.51
CA MET A 84 -15.44 0.64 5.71
C MET A 84 -15.86 0.87 7.16
N PRO A 85 -16.36 -0.13 7.92
CA PRO A 85 -16.77 0.12 9.31
C PRO A 85 -15.64 0.66 10.20
N GLY A 86 -14.43 0.12 10.07
CA GLY A 86 -13.27 0.58 10.83
C GLY A 86 -12.81 1.98 10.42
N LEU A 87 -12.88 2.30 9.14
CA LEU A 87 -12.50 3.62 8.62
C LEU A 87 -13.51 4.70 9.01
N THR A 88 -14.81 4.42 8.90
CA THR A 88 -15.84 5.40 9.29
C THR A 88 -15.87 5.63 10.79
N LYS A 89 -15.55 4.61 11.58
CA LYS A 89 -15.40 4.77 13.04
C LYS A 89 -14.24 5.70 13.39
N LYS A 90 -13.13 5.62 12.67
CA LYS A 90 -11.91 6.39 12.96
C LYS A 90 -11.93 7.79 12.33
N TYR A 91 -12.44 7.93 11.12
CA TYR A 91 -12.33 9.15 10.31
C TYR A 91 -13.68 9.84 10.05
N GLY A 92 -14.80 9.25 10.46
CA GLY A 92 -16.14 9.76 10.21
C GLY A 92 -16.78 9.18 8.96
N ASP A 93 -18.06 9.49 8.74
CA ASP A 93 -18.85 8.94 7.64
C ASP A 93 -18.51 9.56 6.28
N ASP A 94 -17.98 10.78 6.28
CA ASP A 94 -17.55 11.48 5.07
C ASP A 94 -16.05 11.27 4.83
N LEU A 95 -15.70 10.15 4.23
CA LEU A 95 -14.31 9.81 3.94
C LEU A 95 -13.69 10.73 2.89
N LYS A 96 -14.49 11.29 1.99
CA LYS A 96 -13.99 12.25 1.00
C LYS A 96 -13.43 13.48 1.70
N SER A 97 -14.17 14.07 2.63
CA SER A 97 -13.69 15.23 3.42
C SER A 97 -12.51 14.87 4.32
N ALA A 98 -12.47 13.63 4.82
CA ALA A 98 -11.39 13.18 5.69
C ALA A 98 -10.06 12.99 4.96
N PHE A 99 -10.09 12.56 3.68
CA PHE A 99 -8.88 12.16 2.96
C PHE A 99 -8.45 13.11 1.85
N VAL A 100 -9.37 13.72 1.11
CA VAL A 100 -8.99 14.59 -0.03
C VAL A 100 -8.19 15.80 0.46
N GLY A 101 -7.05 16.03 -0.18
CA GLY A 101 -6.11 17.07 0.21
C GLY A 101 -5.15 16.67 1.33
N LYS A 102 -5.28 15.48 1.89
CA LYS A 102 -4.41 14.94 2.93
C LYS A 102 -3.38 13.99 2.35
N THR A 103 -2.24 13.91 3.02
CA THR A 103 -1.22 12.89 2.73
C THR A 103 -1.53 11.65 3.54
N ILE A 104 -1.71 10.53 2.86
CA ILE A 104 -1.93 9.24 3.51
C ILE A 104 -0.69 8.38 3.39
N LYS A 105 -0.48 7.54 4.41
CA LYS A 105 0.50 6.47 4.40
C LYS A 105 -0.23 5.17 4.68
N LEU A 106 -0.04 4.18 3.82
CA LEU A 106 -0.69 2.88 3.96
C LEU A 106 0.27 1.75 3.63
N ILE A 107 -0.06 0.58 4.13
CA ILE A 107 0.62 -0.67 3.82
C ILE A 107 -0.29 -1.56 2.99
N GLY A 108 0.26 -2.19 1.98
CA GLY A 108 -0.50 -3.12 1.15
C GLY A 108 0.32 -3.68 0.01
N GLN A 109 -0.40 -4.24 -0.95
CA GLN A 109 0.17 -4.79 -2.16
C GLN A 109 -0.34 -4.01 -3.35
N VAL A 110 0.59 -3.50 -4.15
CA VAL A 110 0.28 -2.82 -5.40
C VAL A 110 0.35 -3.80 -6.56
N ARG A 111 -0.59 -3.71 -7.48
CA ARG A 111 -0.63 -4.50 -8.70
C ARG A 111 -1.23 -3.74 -9.86
N ARG A 112 -0.87 -4.15 -11.06
CA ARG A 112 -1.57 -3.77 -12.28
C ARG A 112 -2.85 -4.58 -12.41
N VAL A 113 -3.96 -3.92 -12.67
CA VAL A 113 -5.26 -4.56 -12.89
C VAL A 113 -5.79 -4.17 -14.25
N SER A 114 -6.42 -5.12 -14.93
CA SER A 114 -7.14 -4.81 -16.17
C SER A 114 -8.45 -4.12 -15.84
N VAL A 115 -8.72 -3.00 -16.49
CA VAL A 115 -9.96 -2.23 -16.31
C VAL A 115 -10.68 -2.10 -17.65
N GLY A 116 -12.01 -2.13 -17.59
CA GLY A 116 -12.85 -2.06 -18.77
C GLY A 116 -13.07 -3.40 -19.46
N GLN A 117 -14.01 -3.42 -20.41
CA GLN A 117 -14.43 -4.62 -21.15
C GLN A 117 -13.54 -4.95 -22.34
N LYS A 118 -12.79 -3.97 -22.83
CA LYS A 118 -11.81 -4.15 -23.91
C LYS A 118 -10.44 -4.29 -23.27
N GLY A 119 -9.78 -5.43 -23.46
CA GLY A 119 -8.44 -5.67 -22.96
C GLY A 119 -7.44 -4.60 -23.38
N GLY A 120 -6.39 -4.37 -22.58
CA GLY A 120 -5.29 -3.44 -22.88
C GLY A 120 -5.31 -2.14 -22.08
N VAL A 121 -6.35 -1.84 -21.31
CA VAL A 121 -6.36 -0.73 -20.36
C VAL A 121 -6.06 -1.26 -18.96
N PHE A 122 -5.04 -0.70 -18.34
CA PHE A 122 -4.60 -1.11 -17.02
C PHE A 122 -4.62 0.07 -16.04
N ALA A 123 -4.93 -0.23 -14.79
CA ALA A 123 -4.78 0.68 -13.67
C ALA A 123 -3.82 0.07 -12.66
N THR A 124 -3.17 0.92 -11.88
CA THR A 124 -2.31 0.48 -10.76
C THR A 124 -3.07 0.73 -9.47
N GLN A 125 -3.26 -0.32 -8.68
CA GLN A 125 -4.10 -0.27 -7.48
C GLN A 125 -3.45 -0.95 -6.29
N VAL A 126 -3.72 -0.38 -5.11
CA VAL A 126 -3.50 -1.00 -3.80
C VAL A 126 -4.86 -1.33 -3.20
N GLU A 127 -5.04 -2.55 -2.73
CA GLU A 127 -6.29 -2.98 -2.11
C GLU A 127 -6.21 -2.84 -0.58
N VAL A 128 -7.22 -2.20 0.02
CA VAL A 128 -7.40 -2.08 1.47
C VAL A 128 -8.59 -2.92 1.89
N THR A 129 -8.34 -3.98 2.64
CA THR A 129 -9.37 -4.92 3.13
C THR A 129 -9.72 -4.68 4.60
N HIS A 130 -8.89 -3.96 5.33
CA HIS A 130 -9.15 -3.59 6.73
C HIS A 130 -8.52 -2.22 7.05
N ALA A 131 -9.14 -1.53 7.98
CA ALA A 131 -8.81 -0.15 8.33
C ALA A 131 -7.38 0.04 8.83
N GLY A 132 -6.80 -0.99 9.47
CA GLY A 132 -5.43 -0.95 10.00
C GLY A 132 -4.34 -0.80 8.94
N GLN A 133 -4.66 -1.01 7.67
CA GLN A 133 -3.71 -0.77 6.57
C GLN A 133 -3.41 0.72 6.35
N ILE A 134 -4.33 1.62 6.70
CA ILE A 134 -4.08 3.05 6.66
C ILE A 134 -3.40 3.46 7.95
N LEU A 135 -2.12 3.78 7.86
CA LEU A 135 -1.24 4.01 9.01
C LEU A 135 -1.31 5.46 9.52
N SER A 136 -1.46 6.41 8.61
CA SER A 136 -1.56 7.83 8.97
C SER A 136 -2.27 8.65 7.89
N VAL A 137 -2.91 9.72 8.35
CA VAL A 137 -3.54 10.75 7.51
C VAL A 137 -3.14 12.11 8.09
N SER A 138 -2.51 12.95 7.27
CA SER A 138 -1.99 14.25 7.71
C SER A 138 -2.24 15.39 6.72
#